data_ded18fa2dda94f79e8187db424e076c4
#
_entry.id   ded18fa2dda94f79e8187db424e076c4
#
_cell.length_a   1.000
_cell.length_b   1.000
_cell.length_c   1.000
_cell.angle_alpha   90.00
_cell.angle_beta   90.00
_cell.angle_gamma   90.00
#
_symmetry.space_group_name_H-M   'P 1'
#
loop_
_entity.id
_entity.type
_entity.pdbx_description
1 polymer ?
#
loop_
_entity_poly.entity_id
_entity_poly.type
_entity_poly.pdbx_seq_one_letter_code
_entity_poly.pdbx_strand_id
1 'polypeptide(L)'
;TRDRLVRFPTPRRGAACPGPGAVTGVDESEDPPVASTNDLKNGLVLNLEGQLWTVVEFQHVKPGKGPAFVRTKLKNVLSGKVVDKTFNAGVKVETANVDKRNMQYLYNDGTDFIFMDGDTYDQISVTPEVVGDAAKYMLENQEAIVARHDGAVLFIELPASVVLEISYTEPGLQGDRSTGGTKPATLETGAEIAVPLFLETGTKVKVDTRDGSYLGRVS
;
A
#
# COMPACT_ATOMS: atom_id res chain seq x y z
N THR A 1 29.02 -33.74 71.46
CA THR A 1 28.61 -33.46 70.13
C THR A 1 28.49 -31.96 69.93
N ARG A 2 29.44 -31.37 69.21
CA ARG A 2 29.80 -29.94 69.22
C ARG A 2 29.05 -29.21 68.13
N ASP A 3 28.23 -28.24 68.53
CA ASP A 3 27.66 -27.21 67.66
C ASP A 3 28.77 -26.35 67.05
N ARG A 4 28.79 -26.26 65.75
CA ARG A 4 29.64 -25.33 64.99
C ARG A 4 28.77 -24.19 64.48
N LEU A 5 28.76 -23.10 65.28
CA LEU A 5 28.15 -21.83 64.87
C LEU A 5 28.92 -21.25 63.69
N VAL A 6 28.30 -21.22 62.54
CA VAL A 6 28.77 -20.49 61.35
C VAL A 6 28.43 -19.00 61.52
N ARG A 7 29.47 -18.19 61.73
CA ARG A 7 29.39 -16.72 61.77
C ARG A 7 29.29 -16.21 60.34
N PHE A 8 28.17 -15.56 59.99
CA PHE A 8 28.03 -14.75 58.81
C PHE A 8 28.69 -13.38 59.01
N PRO A 9 29.49 -12.88 58.06
CA PRO A 9 30.06 -11.53 58.18
C PRO A 9 28.96 -10.49 57.87
N THR A 10 28.88 -9.47 58.70
CA THR A 10 28.02 -8.29 58.52
C THR A 10 28.44 -7.51 57.29
N PRO A 11 27.48 -7.06 56.43
CA PRO A 11 27.81 -6.22 55.28
C PRO A 11 28.17 -4.80 55.74
N ARG A 12 29.31 -4.31 55.27
CA ARG A 12 29.76 -2.92 55.41
C ARG A 12 28.75 -1.97 54.74
N ARG A 13 28.27 -1.00 55.47
CA ARG A 13 27.60 0.20 54.96
C ARG A 13 28.59 0.96 54.06
N GLY A 14 28.13 1.34 52.85
CA GLY A 14 28.79 2.35 52.04
C GLY A 14 29.04 1.97 50.60
N ALA A 15 27.99 1.78 49.82
CA ALA A 15 28.02 2.04 48.38
C ALA A 15 26.64 2.59 48.00
N ALA A 16 26.60 3.86 47.66
CA ALA A 16 25.44 4.51 47.08
C ALA A 16 25.08 3.77 45.80
N CYS A 17 23.86 3.24 45.74
CA CYS A 17 23.26 2.82 44.46
C CYS A 17 23.15 4.06 43.55
N PRO A 18 23.68 4.00 42.32
CA PRO A 18 23.24 4.99 41.32
C PRO A 18 21.75 4.82 41.13
N GLY A 19 21.00 5.91 41.32
CA GLY A 19 19.57 5.99 41.04
C GLY A 19 19.27 5.57 39.61
N PRO A 20 18.06 5.09 39.32
CA PRO A 20 17.64 4.78 37.97
C PRO A 20 17.85 6.05 37.15
N GLY A 21 18.78 5.96 36.17
CA GLY A 21 18.97 7.00 35.20
C GLY A 21 17.60 7.37 34.61
N ALA A 22 17.31 8.66 34.66
CA ALA A 22 16.20 9.22 33.96
C ALA A 22 16.31 8.74 32.50
N VAL A 23 15.42 7.84 32.10
CA VAL A 23 15.06 7.66 30.70
C VAL A 23 14.50 9.01 30.30
N THR A 24 15.37 9.84 29.70
CA THR A 24 14.92 11.01 28.96
C THR A 24 13.90 10.50 27.99
N GLY A 25 12.64 10.82 28.29
CA GLY A 25 11.55 10.58 27.37
C GLY A 25 11.94 11.13 26.02
N VAL A 26 11.92 10.29 25.03
CA VAL A 26 11.77 10.69 23.65
C VAL A 26 10.36 11.30 23.51
N ASP A 27 10.30 12.58 23.87
CA ASP A 27 9.22 13.46 23.45
C ASP A 27 9.62 13.91 22.04
N GLU A 28 9.58 12.97 21.11
CA GLU A 28 9.48 13.28 19.70
C GLU A 28 8.01 13.55 19.39
N SER A 29 7.56 14.70 19.82
CA SER A 29 6.53 15.42 19.11
C SER A 29 7.15 15.84 17.77
N GLU A 30 7.30 14.90 16.83
CA GLU A 30 7.55 15.25 15.44
C GLU A 30 6.29 15.98 14.98
N ASP A 31 6.40 17.30 14.93
CA ASP A 31 5.43 18.12 14.22
C ASP A 31 5.23 17.49 12.85
N PRO A 32 3.98 17.24 12.42
CA PRO A 32 3.72 16.59 11.15
C PRO A 32 4.47 17.32 10.05
N PRO A 33 5.16 16.63 9.15
CA PRO A 33 5.93 17.29 8.10
C PRO A 33 5.01 18.20 7.29
N VAL A 34 5.31 19.49 7.31
CA VAL A 34 4.50 20.53 6.66
C VAL A 34 5.16 20.90 5.34
N ALA A 35 4.48 20.65 4.23
CA ALA A 35 4.91 21.11 2.91
C ALA A 35 4.14 22.37 2.48
N SER A 36 4.77 23.18 1.64
CA SER A 36 4.08 24.27 0.95
C SER A 36 3.30 23.73 -0.26
N THR A 37 2.18 24.35 -0.59
CA THR A 37 1.45 24.02 -1.84
C THR A 37 2.30 24.20 -3.09
N ASN A 38 3.44 24.90 -3.01
CA ASN A 38 4.40 25.00 -4.11
C ASN A 38 5.24 23.73 -4.31
N ASP A 39 5.38 22.90 -3.27
CA ASP A 39 6.21 21.69 -3.25
C ASP A 39 5.41 20.43 -3.53
N LEU A 40 4.13 20.56 -3.89
CA LEU A 40 3.26 19.43 -4.21
C LEU A 40 3.81 18.64 -5.39
N LYS A 41 3.79 17.31 -5.24
CA LYS A 41 4.17 16.34 -6.28
C LYS A 41 3.09 15.28 -6.41
N ASN A 42 2.97 14.69 -7.58
CA ASN A 42 2.09 13.54 -7.77
C ASN A 42 2.56 12.38 -6.87
N GLY A 43 1.61 11.75 -6.19
CA GLY A 43 1.89 10.67 -5.24
C GLY A 43 2.19 11.14 -3.80
N LEU A 44 2.25 12.45 -3.54
CA LEU A 44 2.39 12.97 -2.17
C LEU A 44 1.09 12.72 -1.40
N VAL A 45 1.22 12.27 -0.16
CA VAL A 45 0.07 12.07 0.72
C VAL A 45 -0.07 13.27 1.64
N LEU A 46 -1.26 13.84 1.66
CA LEU A 46 -1.63 14.99 2.49
C LEU A 46 -2.58 14.52 3.60
N ASN A 47 -2.38 15.05 4.79
CA ASN A 47 -3.34 14.93 5.87
C ASN A 47 -4.28 16.15 5.84
N LEU A 48 -5.52 15.93 5.42
CA LEU A 48 -6.54 16.97 5.39
C LEU A 48 -7.70 16.58 6.32
N GLU A 49 -7.84 17.34 7.39
CA GLU A 49 -8.93 17.10 8.36
C GLU A 49 -8.94 15.69 8.96
N GLY A 50 -7.74 15.13 9.22
CA GLY A 50 -7.58 13.76 9.74
C GLY A 50 -7.79 12.66 8.71
N GLN A 51 -7.94 12.99 7.43
CA GLN A 51 -8.03 12.02 6.34
C GLN A 51 -6.82 12.11 5.44
N LEU A 52 -6.36 10.95 4.99
CA LEU A 52 -5.21 10.84 4.10
C LEU A 52 -5.67 10.92 2.64
N TRP A 53 -5.05 11.83 1.90
CA TRP A 53 -5.34 12.10 0.50
C TRP A 53 -4.08 12.03 -0.34
N THR A 54 -4.08 11.25 -1.39
CA THR A 54 -2.98 11.20 -2.35
C THR A 54 -3.21 12.21 -3.46
N VAL A 55 -2.19 13.01 -3.77
CA VAL A 55 -2.20 13.93 -4.91
C VAL A 55 -2.07 13.12 -6.20
N VAL A 56 -3.14 13.08 -6.99
CA VAL A 56 -3.16 12.41 -8.31
C VAL A 56 -2.62 13.34 -9.38
N GLU A 57 -3.09 14.58 -9.38
CA GLU A 57 -2.73 15.61 -10.34
C GLU A 57 -2.71 16.97 -9.66
N PHE A 58 -1.78 17.83 -10.04
CA PHE A 58 -1.76 19.20 -9.58
C PHE A 58 -1.43 20.15 -10.73
N GLN A 59 -2.00 21.34 -10.68
CA GLN A 59 -1.78 22.39 -11.67
C GLN A 59 -1.60 23.76 -10.98
N HIS A 60 -0.46 24.40 -11.20
CA HIS A 60 -0.23 25.76 -10.76
C HIS A 60 -0.86 26.74 -11.75
N VAL A 61 -1.77 27.55 -11.26
CA VAL A 61 -2.42 28.60 -12.05
C VAL A 61 -1.98 29.97 -11.54
N LYS A 62 -1.36 30.73 -12.42
CA LYS A 62 -1.00 32.13 -12.16
C LYS A 62 -1.88 33.03 -13.04
N PRO A 63 -3.03 33.49 -12.53
CA PRO A 63 -3.89 34.40 -13.28
C PRO A 63 -3.16 35.76 -13.48
N GLY A 64 -3.38 36.42 -14.61
CA GLY A 64 -2.79 37.71 -14.90
C GLY A 64 -3.21 38.81 -13.93
N LYS A 65 -4.36 38.67 -13.26
CA LYS A 65 -4.88 39.48 -12.17
C LYS A 65 -5.40 38.56 -11.06
N GLY A 66 -4.86 38.69 -9.84
CA GLY A 66 -5.28 37.92 -8.67
C GLY A 66 -4.18 37.03 -8.09
N PRO A 67 -4.41 36.45 -6.91
CA PRO A 67 -3.46 35.55 -6.25
C PRO A 67 -3.29 34.26 -7.04
N ALA A 68 -2.08 33.70 -7.04
CA ALA A 68 -1.80 32.41 -7.62
C ALA A 68 -2.48 31.31 -6.78
N PHE A 69 -2.96 30.28 -7.43
CA PHE A 69 -3.56 29.12 -6.77
C PHE A 69 -3.11 27.80 -7.41
N VAL A 70 -3.23 26.74 -6.65
CA VAL A 70 -2.92 25.38 -7.10
C VAL A 70 -4.21 24.57 -7.10
N ARG A 71 -4.61 24.08 -8.27
CA ARG A 71 -5.71 23.13 -8.41
C ARG A 71 -5.16 21.72 -8.27
N THR A 72 -5.72 20.94 -7.39
CA THR A 72 -5.29 19.56 -7.13
C THR A 72 -6.43 18.60 -7.24
N LYS A 73 -6.19 17.44 -7.87
CA LYS A 73 -7.05 16.27 -7.76
C LYS A 73 -6.50 15.37 -6.66
N LEU A 74 -7.30 15.15 -5.65
CA LEU A 74 -6.98 14.36 -4.47
C LEU A 74 -7.80 13.08 -4.48
N LYS A 75 -7.13 11.94 -4.28
CA LYS A 75 -7.77 10.65 -4.09
C LYS A 75 -7.69 10.30 -2.61
N ASN A 76 -8.82 10.08 -1.98
CA ASN A 76 -8.84 9.57 -0.61
C ASN A 76 -8.23 8.18 -0.57
N VAL A 77 -7.29 7.97 0.35
CA VAL A 77 -6.52 6.72 0.44
C VAL A 77 -7.41 5.55 0.85
N LEU A 78 -8.36 5.77 1.76
CA LEU A 78 -9.23 4.72 2.29
C LEU A 78 -10.45 4.46 1.40
N SER A 79 -11.17 5.54 1.00
CA SER A 79 -12.42 5.40 0.25
C SER A 79 -12.25 5.38 -1.27
N GLY A 80 -11.04 5.66 -1.78
CA GLY A 80 -10.76 5.75 -3.22
C GLY A 80 -11.43 6.93 -3.93
N LYS A 81 -12.23 7.75 -3.22
CA LYS A 81 -12.98 8.87 -3.79
C LYS A 81 -12.04 9.97 -4.28
N VAL A 82 -12.27 10.44 -5.49
CA VAL A 82 -11.50 11.55 -6.08
C VAL A 82 -12.26 12.85 -5.90
N VAL A 83 -11.56 13.89 -5.41
CA VAL A 83 -12.12 15.22 -5.18
C VAL A 83 -11.17 16.28 -5.75
N ASP A 84 -11.70 17.27 -6.42
CA ASP A 84 -10.95 18.45 -6.85
C ASP A 84 -10.94 19.49 -5.73
N LYS A 85 -9.74 19.86 -5.26
CA LYS A 85 -9.55 20.91 -4.24
C LYS A 85 -8.57 21.96 -4.74
N THR A 86 -8.90 23.23 -4.50
CA THR A 86 -8.05 24.35 -4.88
C THR A 86 -7.44 24.97 -3.64
N PHE A 87 -6.13 25.13 -3.64
CA PHE A 87 -5.38 25.77 -2.57
C PHE A 87 -4.78 27.08 -3.05
N ASN A 88 -4.71 28.08 -2.19
CA ASN A 88 -3.92 29.28 -2.49
C ASN A 88 -2.44 28.91 -2.54
N ALA A 89 -1.68 29.53 -3.44
CA ALA A 89 -0.25 29.29 -3.53
C ALA A 89 0.45 29.75 -2.23
N GLY A 90 1.37 28.91 -1.71
CA GLY A 90 2.13 29.20 -0.49
C GLY A 90 1.40 28.81 0.81
N VAL A 91 0.22 28.22 0.75
CA VAL A 91 -0.43 27.66 1.96
C VAL A 91 0.35 26.44 2.44
N LYS A 92 0.55 26.33 3.74
CA LYS A 92 1.13 25.15 4.38
C LYS A 92 0.07 24.08 4.46
N VAL A 93 0.42 22.89 4.02
CA VAL A 93 -0.40 21.66 4.12
C VAL A 93 0.38 20.61 4.89
N GLU A 94 -0.30 19.91 5.77
CA GLU A 94 0.30 18.80 6.49
C GLU A 94 0.49 17.64 5.52
N THR A 95 1.69 17.09 5.48
CA THR A 95 2.01 15.90 4.69
C THR A 95 2.12 14.71 5.62
N ALA A 96 1.59 13.57 5.19
CA ALA A 96 1.81 12.31 5.87
C ALA A 96 3.03 11.62 5.25
N ASN A 97 3.97 11.20 6.09
CA ASN A 97 5.06 10.37 5.64
C ASN A 97 4.53 8.95 5.41
N VAL A 98 4.53 8.53 4.16
CA VAL A 98 4.10 7.18 3.79
C VAL A 98 5.32 6.38 3.39
N ASP A 99 5.63 5.37 4.18
CA ASP A 99 6.70 4.42 3.91
C ASP A 99 6.16 3.36 2.92
N LYS A 100 6.72 3.34 1.72
CA LYS A 100 6.40 2.35 0.68
C LYS A 100 7.48 1.29 0.67
N ARG A 101 7.09 0.04 0.92
CA ARG A 101 7.98 -1.12 0.91
C ARG A 101 7.53 -2.17 -0.07
N ASN A 102 8.50 -2.80 -0.72
CA ASN A 102 8.25 -3.98 -1.53
C ASN A 102 8.09 -5.18 -0.58
N MET A 103 6.93 -5.79 -0.64
CA MET A 103 6.60 -6.97 0.15
C MET A 103 6.11 -8.08 -0.75
N GLN A 104 6.35 -9.31 -0.34
CA GLN A 104 5.89 -10.50 -1.04
C GLN A 104 4.58 -10.96 -0.43
N TYR A 105 3.55 -11.13 -1.26
CA TYR A 105 2.32 -11.79 -0.83
C TYR A 105 2.57 -13.28 -0.63
N LEU A 106 2.25 -13.82 0.52
CA LEU A 106 2.44 -15.24 0.84
C LEU A 106 1.15 -16.04 0.60
N TYR A 107 0.13 -15.75 1.37
CA TYR A 107 -1.16 -16.48 1.32
C TYR A 107 -2.28 -15.67 1.98
N ASN A 108 -3.51 -16.15 1.80
CA ASN A 108 -4.67 -15.68 2.54
C ASN A 108 -5.03 -16.74 3.61
N ASP A 109 -5.14 -16.32 4.87
CA ASP A 109 -5.49 -17.21 5.98
C ASP A 109 -7.02 -17.44 6.11
N GLY A 110 -7.81 -16.86 5.23
CA GLY A 110 -9.28 -16.88 5.23
C GLY A 110 -9.92 -15.61 5.82
N THR A 111 -9.15 -14.79 6.52
CA THR A 111 -9.56 -13.51 7.09
C THR A 111 -8.72 -12.38 6.51
N ASP A 112 -7.40 -12.53 6.54
CA ASP A 112 -6.44 -11.51 6.16
C ASP A 112 -5.45 -12.02 5.10
N PHE A 113 -4.84 -11.09 4.38
CA PHE A 113 -3.77 -11.36 3.43
C PHE A 113 -2.43 -11.17 4.12
N ILE A 114 -1.57 -12.18 4.06
CA ILE A 114 -0.26 -12.18 4.71
C ILE A 114 0.81 -11.75 3.71
N PHE A 115 1.53 -10.70 4.06
CA PHE A 115 2.66 -10.18 3.29
C PHE A 115 3.94 -10.29 4.11
N MET A 116 5.06 -10.54 3.44
CA MET A 116 6.38 -10.62 4.04
C MET A 116 7.28 -9.56 3.44
N ASP A 117 7.97 -8.82 4.28
CA ASP A 117 9.01 -7.88 3.88
C ASP A 117 10.21 -8.65 3.32
N GLY A 118 10.68 -8.30 2.13
CA GLY A 118 11.80 -8.97 1.48
C GLY A 118 13.16 -8.76 2.17
N ASP A 119 13.30 -7.70 2.97
CA ASP A 119 14.55 -7.34 3.64
C ASP A 119 14.59 -7.85 5.08
N THR A 120 13.51 -7.65 5.85
CA THR A 120 13.45 -7.98 7.28
C THR A 120 12.82 -9.34 7.55
N TYR A 121 12.10 -9.92 6.58
CA TYR A 121 11.30 -11.15 6.71
C TYR A 121 10.15 -11.04 7.73
N ASP A 122 9.82 -9.82 8.13
CA ASP A 122 8.67 -9.57 8.98
C ASP A 122 7.37 -9.81 8.22
N GLN A 123 6.43 -10.48 8.86
CA GLN A 123 5.12 -10.74 8.29
C GLN A 123 4.11 -9.75 8.83
N ILE A 124 3.27 -9.25 7.94
CA ILE A 124 2.16 -8.36 8.28
C ILE A 124 0.85 -8.92 7.75
N SER A 125 -0.21 -8.76 8.53
CA SER A 125 -1.59 -9.06 8.12
C SER A 125 -2.24 -7.82 7.55
N VAL A 126 -2.91 -7.96 6.43
CA VAL A 126 -3.63 -6.87 5.76
C VAL A 126 -5.06 -7.29 5.52
N THR A 127 -5.99 -6.47 5.97
CA THR A 127 -7.42 -6.76 5.85
C THR A 127 -7.89 -6.70 4.39
N PRO A 128 -8.92 -7.48 4.01
CA PRO A 128 -9.48 -7.48 2.65
C PRO A 128 -9.95 -6.10 2.18
N GLU A 129 -10.37 -5.24 3.11
CA GLU A 129 -10.80 -3.87 2.79
C GLU A 129 -9.67 -3.00 2.23
N VAL A 130 -8.44 -3.18 2.75
CA VAL A 130 -7.24 -2.46 2.30
C VAL A 130 -6.71 -3.02 0.99
N VAL A 131 -6.78 -4.35 0.81
CA VAL A 131 -6.38 -5.02 -0.44
C VAL A 131 -7.34 -4.69 -1.58
N GLY A 132 -8.65 -4.67 -1.30
CA GLY A 132 -9.69 -4.29 -2.25
C GLY A 132 -9.66 -5.13 -3.54
N ASP A 133 -9.75 -4.44 -4.69
CA ASP A 133 -9.76 -5.10 -6.01
C ASP A 133 -8.42 -5.75 -6.39
N ALA A 134 -7.31 -5.38 -5.73
CA ALA A 134 -6.01 -6.00 -5.94
C ALA A 134 -6.03 -7.51 -5.66
N ALA A 135 -6.87 -7.96 -4.71
CA ALA A 135 -7.03 -9.38 -4.38
C ALA A 135 -7.38 -10.27 -5.59
N LYS A 136 -8.06 -9.71 -6.59
CA LYS A 136 -8.48 -10.43 -7.81
C LYS A 136 -7.31 -10.78 -8.75
N TYR A 137 -6.18 -10.08 -8.61
CA TYR A 137 -5.03 -10.21 -9.51
C TYR A 137 -3.76 -10.62 -8.77
N MET A 138 -3.86 -10.91 -7.47
CA MET A 138 -2.73 -11.32 -6.64
C MET A 138 -2.51 -12.83 -6.72
N LEU A 139 -1.26 -13.22 -7.01
CA LEU A 139 -0.79 -14.60 -6.90
C LEU A 139 0.11 -14.76 -5.68
N GLU A 140 0.14 -15.96 -5.12
CA GLU A 140 1.10 -16.32 -4.09
C GLU A 140 2.54 -16.10 -4.57
N ASN A 141 3.37 -15.60 -3.67
CA ASN A 141 4.77 -15.23 -3.91
C ASN A 141 4.98 -14.04 -4.86
N GLN A 142 3.95 -13.29 -5.18
CA GLN A 142 4.05 -12.08 -5.99
C GLN A 142 4.48 -10.89 -5.15
N GLU A 143 5.33 -10.04 -5.73
CA GLU A 143 5.73 -8.76 -5.12
C GLU A 143 4.61 -7.73 -5.26
N ALA A 144 4.38 -7.00 -4.18
CA ALA A 144 3.47 -5.87 -4.12
C ALA A 144 4.10 -4.74 -3.30
N ILE A 145 3.74 -3.51 -3.61
CA ILE A 145 4.17 -2.35 -2.83
C ILE A 145 3.13 -2.09 -1.75
N VAL A 146 3.54 -2.20 -0.50
CA VAL A 146 2.69 -1.91 0.66
C VAL A 146 3.04 -0.52 1.18
N ALA A 147 2.04 0.36 1.21
CA ALA A 147 2.16 1.70 1.75
C ALA A 147 1.70 1.73 3.21
N ARG A 148 2.58 2.18 4.10
CA ARG A 148 2.35 2.25 5.55
C ARG A 148 2.49 3.68 6.05
N HIS A 149 1.70 4.01 7.07
CA HIS A 149 1.78 5.26 7.80
C HIS A 149 1.59 4.95 9.28
N ASP A 150 2.53 5.36 10.13
CA ASP A 150 2.53 5.11 11.57
C ASP A 150 2.28 3.63 11.92
N GLY A 151 2.87 2.73 11.13
CA GLY A 151 2.71 1.28 11.32
C GLY A 151 1.42 0.67 10.76
N ALA A 152 0.42 1.48 10.41
CA ALA A 152 -0.80 1.01 9.76
C ALA A 152 -0.64 0.89 8.24
N VAL A 153 -1.19 -0.16 7.64
CA VAL A 153 -1.22 -0.32 6.18
C VAL A 153 -2.35 0.52 5.62
N LEU A 154 -2.03 1.39 4.66
CA LEU A 154 -2.99 2.27 4.02
C LEU A 154 -3.58 1.67 2.74
N PHE A 155 -2.72 1.18 1.87
CA PHE A 155 -3.10 0.58 0.60
C PHE A 155 -1.98 -0.30 0.04
N ILE A 156 -2.35 -1.10 -0.94
CA ILE A 156 -1.42 -1.97 -1.66
C ILE A 156 -1.43 -1.57 -3.14
N GLU A 157 -0.27 -1.47 -3.74
CA GLU A 157 -0.08 -1.27 -5.17
C GLU A 157 0.52 -2.53 -5.78
N LEU A 158 -0.19 -3.15 -6.70
CA LEU A 158 0.35 -4.24 -7.52
C LEU A 158 1.21 -3.67 -8.66
N PRO A 159 2.12 -4.47 -9.23
CA PRO A 159 2.77 -4.14 -10.49
C PRO A 159 1.70 -3.78 -11.54
N ALA A 160 2.01 -2.86 -12.45
CA ALA A 160 1.08 -2.39 -13.47
C ALA A 160 0.47 -3.52 -14.32
N SER A 161 1.16 -4.66 -14.39
CA SER A 161 0.68 -5.83 -15.12
C SER A 161 1.16 -7.12 -14.44
N VAL A 162 0.30 -8.13 -14.46
CA VAL A 162 0.57 -9.46 -13.92
C VAL A 162 0.34 -10.52 -14.99
N VAL A 163 1.01 -11.64 -14.84
CA VAL A 163 0.83 -12.81 -15.72
C VAL A 163 -0.03 -13.82 -14.98
N LEU A 164 -1.19 -14.12 -15.55
CA LEU A 164 -2.18 -15.03 -14.97
C LEU A 164 -2.57 -16.10 -16.01
N GLU A 165 -2.93 -17.27 -15.54
CA GLU A 165 -3.38 -18.37 -16.40
C GLU A 165 -4.92 -18.34 -16.51
N ILE A 166 -5.42 -18.59 -17.72
CA ILE A 166 -6.85 -18.75 -17.96
C ILE A 166 -7.30 -20.11 -17.43
N SER A 167 -8.07 -20.13 -16.35
CA SER A 167 -8.60 -21.38 -15.78
C SER A 167 -9.81 -21.89 -16.56
N TYR A 168 -10.65 -20.99 -17.05
CA TYR A 168 -11.84 -21.33 -17.85
C TYR A 168 -12.17 -20.26 -18.87
N THR A 169 -12.57 -20.68 -20.07
CA THR A 169 -13.12 -19.79 -21.09
C THR A 169 -14.03 -20.59 -22.01
N GLU A 170 -15.06 -19.95 -22.52
CA GLU A 170 -15.93 -20.55 -23.51
C GLU A 170 -15.21 -20.77 -24.85
N PRO A 171 -15.55 -21.85 -25.60
CA PRO A 171 -15.02 -22.01 -26.95
C PRO A 171 -15.50 -20.83 -27.83
N GLY A 172 -14.54 -20.20 -28.53
CA GLY A 172 -14.85 -19.10 -29.44
C GLY A 172 -15.71 -19.57 -30.60
N LEU A 173 -16.99 -19.26 -30.61
CA LEU A 173 -17.85 -19.52 -31.75
C LEU A 173 -17.57 -18.50 -32.85
N GLN A 174 -16.99 -18.96 -33.95
CA GLN A 174 -16.77 -18.18 -35.17
C GLN A 174 -18.11 -18.01 -35.91
N GLY A 175 -18.98 -17.11 -35.45
CA GLY A 175 -20.27 -17.00 -36.11
C GLY A 175 -20.72 -15.58 -36.39
N ASP A 176 -20.34 -14.58 -35.63
CA ASP A 176 -21.11 -13.34 -35.69
C ASP A 176 -20.34 -12.01 -35.71
N ARG A 177 -19.03 -11.98 -35.74
CA ARG A 177 -18.30 -10.69 -35.80
C ARG A 177 -17.00 -10.79 -36.61
N SER A 178 -17.03 -10.13 -37.73
CA SER A 178 -15.91 -10.06 -38.67
C SER A 178 -14.67 -9.28 -38.19
N THR A 179 -14.72 -8.70 -37.01
CA THR A 179 -13.58 -7.91 -36.44
C THR A 179 -13.56 -7.96 -34.94
N GLY A 180 -12.58 -8.67 -34.37
CA GLY A 180 -12.12 -8.42 -33.01
C GLY A 180 -13.09 -8.75 -31.86
N GLY A 181 -13.86 -9.83 -31.96
CA GLY A 181 -14.72 -10.27 -30.84
C GLY A 181 -13.90 -10.64 -29.60
N THR A 182 -14.43 -10.29 -28.44
CA THR A 182 -13.90 -10.72 -27.14
C THR A 182 -14.85 -11.70 -26.48
N LYS A 183 -14.35 -12.59 -25.66
CA LYS A 183 -15.09 -13.54 -24.83
C LYS A 183 -14.71 -13.40 -23.37
N PRO A 184 -15.60 -13.74 -22.44
CA PRO A 184 -15.25 -13.80 -21.02
C PRO A 184 -14.28 -14.98 -20.76
N ALA A 185 -13.29 -14.72 -19.93
CA ALA A 185 -12.39 -15.75 -19.43
C ALA A 185 -12.20 -15.57 -17.93
N THR A 186 -12.25 -16.67 -17.20
CA THR A 186 -11.98 -16.72 -15.78
C THR A 186 -10.50 -17.06 -15.59
N LEU A 187 -9.82 -16.27 -14.80
CA LEU A 187 -8.41 -16.47 -14.45
C LEU A 187 -8.28 -17.44 -13.27
N GLU A 188 -7.07 -17.94 -13.02
CA GLU A 188 -6.74 -18.81 -11.89
C GLU A 188 -7.07 -18.20 -10.52
N THR A 189 -7.08 -16.87 -10.43
CA THR A 189 -7.48 -16.10 -9.24
C THR A 189 -9.00 -15.96 -9.08
N GLY A 190 -9.80 -16.45 -10.05
CA GLY A 190 -11.25 -16.31 -10.07
C GLY A 190 -11.75 -14.98 -10.66
N ALA A 191 -10.86 -14.10 -11.10
CA ALA A 191 -11.25 -12.86 -11.78
C ALA A 191 -11.73 -13.13 -13.21
N GLU A 192 -12.76 -12.42 -13.65
CA GLU A 192 -13.26 -12.48 -15.01
C GLU A 192 -12.74 -11.30 -15.82
N ILE A 193 -12.16 -11.58 -16.97
CA ILE A 193 -11.68 -10.58 -17.92
C ILE A 193 -12.17 -10.85 -19.35
N ALA A 194 -12.22 -9.81 -20.18
CA ALA A 194 -12.52 -9.95 -21.60
C ALA A 194 -11.25 -10.25 -22.39
N VAL A 195 -11.22 -11.39 -23.07
CA VAL A 195 -10.07 -11.84 -23.87
C VAL A 195 -10.45 -12.05 -25.33
N PRO A 196 -9.49 -11.98 -26.26
CA PRO A 196 -9.72 -12.33 -27.67
C PRO A 196 -10.23 -13.78 -27.86
N LEU A 197 -11.02 -14.02 -28.90
CA LEU A 197 -11.66 -15.32 -29.17
C LEU A 197 -10.69 -16.48 -29.36
N PHE A 198 -9.47 -16.21 -29.82
CA PHE A 198 -8.45 -17.23 -30.12
C PHE A 198 -7.74 -17.81 -28.87
N LEU A 199 -7.96 -17.24 -27.69
CA LEU A 199 -7.33 -17.72 -26.46
C LEU A 199 -8.10 -18.91 -25.90
N GLU A 200 -7.34 -19.89 -25.41
CA GLU A 200 -7.87 -21.14 -24.86
C GLU A 200 -7.51 -21.26 -23.38
N THR A 201 -8.22 -22.13 -22.70
CA THR A 201 -7.91 -22.51 -21.29
C THR A 201 -6.45 -23.00 -21.17
N GLY A 202 -5.78 -22.67 -20.08
CA GLY A 202 -4.36 -22.97 -19.86
C GLY A 202 -3.39 -21.99 -20.52
N THR A 203 -3.90 -20.94 -21.19
CA THR A 203 -3.04 -19.91 -21.78
C THR A 203 -2.66 -18.85 -20.74
N LYS A 204 -1.35 -18.55 -20.66
CA LYS A 204 -0.87 -17.44 -19.81
C LYS A 204 -1.06 -16.11 -20.51
N VAL A 205 -1.71 -15.20 -19.83
CA VAL A 205 -2.03 -13.86 -20.33
C VAL A 205 -1.50 -12.78 -19.41
N LYS A 206 -1.07 -11.69 -20.00
CA LYS A 206 -0.67 -10.50 -19.27
C LYS A 206 -1.87 -9.60 -19.14
N VAL A 207 -2.19 -9.24 -17.90
CA VAL A 207 -3.37 -8.45 -17.52
C VAL A 207 -2.93 -7.16 -16.85
N ASP A 208 -3.54 -6.04 -17.19
CA ASP A 208 -3.38 -4.79 -16.44
C ASP A 208 -4.12 -4.90 -15.10
N THR A 209 -3.44 -4.56 -14.02
CA THR A 209 -4.01 -4.69 -12.66
C THR A 209 -4.96 -3.57 -12.28
N ARG A 210 -5.02 -2.48 -13.08
CA ARG A 210 -5.81 -1.29 -12.78
C ARG A 210 -7.25 -1.40 -13.25
N ASP A 211 -7.43 -1.91 -14.48
CA ASP A 211 -8.71 -2.02 -15.16
C ASP A 211 -9.07 -3.45 -15.58
N GLY A 212 -8.19 -4.42 -15.33
CA GLY A 212 -8.40 -5.80 -15.69
C GLY A 212 -8.33 -6.07 -17.19
N SER A 213 -7.69 -5.19 -17.95
CA SER A 213 -7.63 -5.34 -19.40
C SER A 213 -6.56 -6.35 -19.83
N TYR A 214 -6.87 -7.11 -20.89
CA TYR A 214 -5.91 -7.99 -21.52
C TYR A 214 -4.85 -7.18 -22.29
N LEU A 215 -3.60 -7.37 -21.98
CA LEU A 215 -2.47 -6.70 -22.64
C LEU A 215 -1.79 -7.58 -23.69
N GLY A 216 -1.76 -8.90 -23.50
CA GLY A 216 -1.09 -9.79 -24.44
C GLY A 216 -0.98 -11.22 -23.92
N ARG A 217 -0.62 -12.13 -24.84
CA ARG A 217 -0.29 -13.52 -24.51
C ARG A 217 1.18 -13.61 -24.10
N VAL A 218 1.46 -14.41 -23.09
CA VAL A 218 2.82 -14.76 -22.67
C VAL A 218 3.13 -16.16 -23.17
N SER A 219 4.24 -16.29 -23.86
CA SER A 219 4.72 -17.59 -24.43
C SER A 219 5.62 -18.27 -23.45
#